data_346c03172a28d2f8a9167ed9f138f1cb
#
_entry.id   346c03172a28d2f8a9167ed9f138f1cb
#
_cell.length_a   1.000
_cell.length_b   1.000
_cell.length_c   1.000
_cell.angle_alpha   90.00
_cell.angle_beta   90.00
_cell.angle_gamma   90.00
#
_symmetry.space_group_name_H-M   'P 1'
#
loop_
_entity.id
_entity.type
_entity.pdbx_description
1 polymer ?
#
loop_
_entity_poly.entity_id
_entity_poly.type
_entity_poly.pdbx_seq_one_letter_code
_entity_poly.pdbx_strand_id
1 'polypeptide(L)'
;MKHRNCVLTATLFALAFAFAPVVQANAKASNEASSVDSTSVQDAQMPVITINSVDNVTRGKTGTFVLNMNPVIILGGMYVNFSVSGTAIPGVDYVALVSPAYIGQSGYGIIQVQTLRDPRASSLRRAYSIEVTLEAGPGYAVGKPSSATMWIKP
;
A
#
# COMPACT_ATOMS: atom_id res chain seq x y z
N MET A 1 64.27 32.95 -18.63
CA MET A 1 64.57 33.95 -19.68
C MET A 1 63.35 34.79 -19.91
N LYS A 2 63.53 36.13 -19.65
CA LYS A 2 62.85 37.30 -20.25
C LYS A 2 61.34 37.40 -20.10
N HIS A 3 60.87 38.24 -19.11
CA HIS A 3 60.66 39.70 -19.18
C HIS A 3 59.72 40.16 -20.27
N ARG A 4 58.59 40.82 -19.92
CA ARG A 4 58.35 42.29 -19.99
C ARG A 4 56.87 42.53 -19.72
N ASN A 5 56.52 43.12 -18.60
CA ASN A 5 56.20 44.54 -18.34
C ASN A 5 55.64 45.37 -19.52
N CYS A 6 54.48 45.95 -19.32
CA CYS A 6 54.04 47.31 -19.70
C CYS A 6 52.62 47.52 -19.12
N VAL A 7 52.42 48.23 -18.04
CA VAL A 7 52.41 49.67 -17.79
C VAL A 7 51.26 50.43 -18.49
N LEU A 8 50.30 50.83 -17.63
CA LEU A 8 49.69 52.16 -17.48
C LEU A 8 48.99 52.81 -18.65
N THR A 9 47.72 53.16 -18.52
CA THR A 9 47.33 54.59 -18.56
C THR A 9 45.92 54.76 -18.02
N ALA A 10 45.85 55.64 -17.04
CA ALA A 10 44.63 56.24 -16.50
C ALA A 10 44.10 57.31 -17.47
N THR A 11 42.83 57.35 -17.64
CA THR A 11 42.18 58.58 -18.12
C THR A 11 40.90 58.82 -17.35
N LEU A 12 41.03 59.84 -16.56
CA LEU A 12 39.99 60.50 -15.78
C LEU A 12 39.15 61.37 -16.73
N PHE A 13 37.84 61.20 -16.79
CA PHE A 13 36.93 62.20 -17.33
C PHE A 13 35.73 62.36 -16.42
N ALA A 14 35.75 63.44 -15.72
CA ALA A 14 34.59 63.97 -14.99
C ALA A 14 33.83 64.93 -15.93
N LEU A 15 32.52 64.76 -16.02
CA LEU A 15 31.57 65.85 -16.31
C LEU A 15 30.17 65.42 -15.90
N ALA A 16 29.70 65.93 -14.85
CA ALA A 16 28.72 66.92 -14.52
C ALA A 16 27.28 66.77 -15.11
N PHE A 17 26.35 66.63 -14.19
CA PHE A 17 24.98 67.22 -14.10
C PHE A 17 23.95 66.95 -15.20
N ALA A 18 22.91 66.25 -14.87
CA ALA A 18 21.55 66.68 -15.09
C ALA A 18 20.58 66.00 -14.10
N PHE A 19 20.03 66.81 -13.21
CA PHE A 19 18.87 66.46 -12.38
C PHE A 19 17.64 66.39 -13.30
N ALA A 20 17.00 65.23 -13.34
CA ALA A 20 15.63 65.10 -13.83
C ALA A 20 14.76 64.52 -12.69
N PRO A 21 13.56 65.03 -12.44
CA PRO A 21 12.72 64.53 -11.36
C PRO A 21 12.16 63.16 -11.70
N VAL A 22 12.40 62.22 -10.80
CA VAL A 22 11.82 60.88 -10.86
C VAL A 22 10.33 61.01 -10.58
N VAL A 23 9.52 60.86 -11.61
CA VAL A 23 8.12 60.49 -11.46
C VAL A 23 8.09 59.06 -10.94
N GLN A 24 7.73 58.90 -9.71
CA GLN A 24 7.39 57.62 -9.12
C GLN A 24 6.12 57.10 -9.80
N ALA A 25 6.26 56.36 -10.87
CA ALA A 25 5.20 55.46 -11.29
C ALA A 25 5.15 54.31 -10.30
N ASN A 26 4.08 54.34 -9.50
CA ASN A 26 3.71 53.27 -8.59
C ASN A 26 3.30 52.07 -9.44
N ALA A 27 4.29 51.31 -9.92
CA ALA A 27 4.07 50.03 -10.53
C ALA A 27 3.68 49.08 -9.39
N LYS A 28 2.38 48.86 -9.26
CA LYS A 28 1.80 47.76 -8.52
C LYS A 28 2.39 46.53 -9.09
N ALA A 29 3.43 46.00 -8.45
CA ALA A 29 3.95 44.68 -8.74
C ALA A 29 2.83 43.70 -8.47
N SER A 30 2.19 43.27 -9.52
CA SER A 30 1.40 42.05 -9.50
C SER A 30 2.40 40.93 -9.16
N ASN A 31 2.41 40.50 -7.91
CA ASN A 31 2.93 39.22 -7.55
C ASN A 31 2.04 38.21 -8.28
N GLU A 32 2.38 37.90 -9.52
CA GLU A 32 2.11 36.58 -10.04
C GLU A 32 2.95 35.61 -9.20
N ALA A 33 2.38 35.25 -8.05
CA ALA A 33 2.75 34.02 -7.40
C ALA A 33 2.54 32.95 -8.49
N SER A 34 3.62 32.52 -9.10
CA SER A 34 3.67 31.21 -9.73
C SER A 34 3.11 30.28 -8.67
N SER A 35 1.84 29.94 -8.82
CA SER A 35 1.30 28.74 -8.21
C SER A 35 2.13 27.60 -8.81
N VAL A 36 3.21 27.28 -8.12
CA VAL A 36 3.82 25.98 -8.22
C VAL A 36 2.66 25.06 -7.91
N ASP A 37 2.11 24.50 -8.99
CA ASP A 37 1.18 23.40 -8.89
C ASP A 37 1.88 22.39 -7.98
N SER A 38 1.51 22.47 -6.70
CA SER A 38 1.85 21.45 -5.75
C SER A 38 1.09 20.24 -6.25
N THR A 39 1.72 19.56 -7.22
CA THR A 39 1.42 18.16 -7.48
C THR A 39 1.53 17.53 -6.10
N SER A 40 0.39 17.41 -5.43
CA SER A 40 0.29 16.68 -4.19
C SER A 40 0.89 15.33 -4.52
N VAL A 41 2.13 15.13 -4.09
CA VAL A 41 2.68 13.79 -3.94
C VAL A 41 1.69 13.18 -2.98
N GLN A 42 0.74 12.48 -3.56
CA GLN A 42 -0.25 11.74 -2.80
C GLN A 42 0.60 10.80 -1.96
N ASP A 43 0.73 11.15 -0.68
CA ASP A 43 1.43 10.31 0.30
C ASP A 43 0.94 8.90 0.03
N ALA A 44 1.83 8.04 -0.45
CA ALA A 44 1.47 6.69 -0.87
C ALA A 44 1.05 5.95 0.40
N GLN A 45 -0.20 6.15 0.77
CA GLN A 45 -0.77 5.59 1.98
C GLN A 45 -0.67 4.08 1.89
N MET A 46 0.09 3.50 2.81
CA MET A 46 0.28 2.07 2.88
C MET A 46 -1.09 1.38 2.99
N PRO A 47 -1.42 0.44 2.10
CA PRO A 47 -2.71 -0.23 2.14
C PRO A 47 -2.86 -1.05 3.41
N VAL A 48 -4.06 -1.02 3.96
CA VAL A 48 -4.45 -1.80 5.13
C VAL A 48 -5.24 -3.00 4.65
N ILE A 49 -4.82 -4.20 5.07
CA ILE A 49 -5.45 -5.46 4.69
C ILE A 49 -6.28 -6.00 5.86
N THR A 50 -7.50 -6.40 5.57
CA THR A 50 -8.41 -7.06 6.51
C THR A 50 -8.87 -8.41 5.96
N ILE A 51 -9.35 -9.31 6.84
CA ILE A 51 -9.84 -10.62 6.45
C ILE A 51 -11.22 -10.89 7.06
N ASN A 52 -12.09 -11.53 6.28
CA ASN A 52 -13.39 -11.98 6.74
C ASN A 52 -13.65 -13.41 6.26
N SER A 53 -14.38 -14.19 7.05
CA SER A 53 -14.96 -15.46 6.63
C SER A 53 -16.34 -15.18 6.03
N VAL A 54 -16.61 -15.75 4.85
CA VAL A 54 -17.93 -15.57 4.22
C VAL A 54 -18.98 -16.36 5.00
N ASP A 55 -18.72 -17.67 5.19
CA ASP A 55 -19.65 -18.58 5.85
C ASP A 55 -18.94 -19.80 6.47
N ASN A 56 -19.65 -20.53 7.30
CA ASN A 56 -19.23 -21.87 7.72
C ASN A 56 -19.45 -22.86 6.57
N VAL A 57 -18.62 -23.87 6.49
CA VAL A 57 -18.61 -24.83 5.40
C VAL A 57 -19.01 -26.24 5.88
N THR A 58 -19.75 -26.95 5.05
CA THR A 58 -20.04 -28.39 5.27
C THR A 58 -18.92 -29.23 4.67
N ARG A 59 -18.61 -30.35 5.28
CA ARG A 59 -17.60 -31.31 4.80
C ARG A 59 -17.82 -31.69 3.33
N GLY A 60 -16.72 -31.75 2.58
CA GLY A 60 -16.72 -31.99 1.14
C GLY A 60 -17.14 -30.81 0.27
N LYS A 61 -17.35 -29.64 0.88
CA LYS A 61 -17.63 -28.36 0.18
C LYS A 61 -16.44 -27.41 0.31
N THR A 62 -16.46 -26.34 -0.46
CA THR A 62 -15.45 -25.28 -0.43
C THR A 62 -15.96 -24.09 0.36
N GLY A 63 -15.19 -23.66 1.33
CA GLY A 63 -15.39 -22.40 2.06
C GLY A 63 -14.48 -21.32 1.54
N THR A 64 -14.71 -20.07 1.96
CA THR A 64 -13.98 -18.91 1.44
C THR A 64 -13.69 -17.90 2.53
N PHE A 65 -12.43 -17.47 2.62
CA PHE A 65 -12.05 -16.23 3.28
C PHE A 65 -11.84 -15.15 2.24
N VAL A 66 -12.25 -13.93 2.55
CA VAL A 66 -12.09 -12.75 1.70
C VAL A 66 -11.11 -11.79 2.34
N LEU A 67 -10.13 -11.38 1.58
CA LEU A 67 -9.18 -10.33 1.92
C LEU A 67 -9.64 -9.03 1.27
N ASN A 68 -9.60 -7.94 2.01
CA ASN A 68 -9.93 -6.61 1.52
C ASN A 68 -8.74 -5.68 1.73
N MET A 69 -8.43 -4.88 0.73
CA MET A 69 -7.34 -3.90 0.71
C MET A 69 -7.91 -2.48 0.62
N ASN A 70 -7.52 -1.60 1.53
CA ASN A 70 -7.92 -0.20 1.52
C ASN A 70 -6.73 0.71 1.92
N PRO A 71 -6.38 1.73 1.12
CA PRO A 71 -6.87 2.00 -0.24
C PRO A 71 -6.45 0.93 -1.24
N VAL A 72 -7.21 0.82 -2.33
CA VAL A 72 -6.88 -0.10 -3.42
C VAL A 72 -5.68 0.42 -4.21
N ILE A 73 -4.67 -0.41 -4.41
CA ILE A 73 -3.51 -0.07 -5.26
C ILE A 73 -3.81 -0.48 -6.69
N ILE A 74 -3.96 0.51 -7.56
CA ILE A 74 -4.33 0.30 -8.97
C ILE A 74 -3.20 -0.34 -9.80
N LEU A 75 -1.95 -0.13 -9.40
CA LEU A 75 -0.76 -0.61 -10.11
C LEU A 75 -0.33 -2.01 -9.63
N GLY A 76 -1.01 -3.03 -10.11
CA GLY A 76 -0.70 -4.42 -9.76
C GLY A 76 -1.48 -4.92 -8.56
N GLY A 77 -1.22 -6.14 -8.15
CA GLY A 77 -1.73 -6.74 -6.92
C GLY A 77 -0.60 -6.91 -5.91
N MET A 78 -0.93 -7.50 -4.77
CA MET A 78 0.06 -7.81 -3.76
C MET A 78 -0.13 -9.19 -3.15
N TYR A 79 0.94 -9.72 -2.60
CA TYR A 79 0.91 -10.96 -1.85
C TYR A 79 0.85 -10.64 -0.35
N VAL A 80 -0.07 -11.31 0.34
CA VAL A 80 -0.34 -11.13 1.77
C VAL A 80 -0.03 -12.42 2.51
N ASN A 81 0.87 -12.34 3.48
CA ASN A 81 1.24 -13.47 4.32
C ASN A 81 0.16 -13.78 5.33
N PHE A 82 -0.04 -15.05 5.60
CA PHE A 82 -0.98 -15.50 6.62
C PHE A 82 -0.52 -16.82 7.25
N SER A 83 -0.97 -17.06 8.46
CA SER A 83 -0.86 -18.34 9.15
C SER A 83 -2.23 -18.98 9.34
N VAL A 84 -2.23 -20.27 9.56
CA VAL A 84 -3.45 -21.06 9.75
C VAL A 84 -3.38 -21.82 11.07
N SER A 85 -4.44 -21.69 11.85
CA SER A 85 -4.62 -22.37 13.13
C SER A 85 -6.03 -22.94 13.26
N GLY A 86 -6.36 -23.50 14.39
CA GLY A 86 -7.68 -24.06 14.66
C GLY A 86 -7.65 -25.52 15.05
N THR A 87 -8.82 -26.14 15.10
CA THR A 87 -8.98 -27.54 15.49
C THR A 87 -9.04 -28.52 14.32
N ALA A 88 -9.22 -27.98 13.09
CA ALA A 88 -9.16 -28.77 11.86
C ALA A 88 -7.71 -29.11 11.50
N ILE A 89 -7.49 -30.30 11.00
CA ILE A 89 -6.15 -30.82 10.66
C ILE A 89 -5.95 -30.72 9.15
N PRO A 90 -4.92 -29.95 8.68
CA PRO A 90 -4.59 -29.89 7.25
C PRO A 90 -4.21 -31.28 6.71
N GLY A 91 -4.67 -31.58 5.50
CA GLY A 91 -4.50 -32.89 4.87
C GLY A 91 -5.49 -33.96 5.33
N VAL A 92 -6.24 -33.72 6.41
CA VAL A 92 -7.27 -34.65 6.95
C VAL A 92 -8.67 -34.02 6.83
N ASP A 93 -8.84 -32.82 7.31
CA ASP A 93 -10.14 -32.12 7.30
C ASP A 93 -10.30 -31.18 6.11
N TYR A 94 -9.19 -30.64 5.62
CA TYR A 94 -9.15 -29.75 4.47
C TYR A 94 -7.80 -29.84 3.75
N VAL A 95 -7.77 -29.40 2.51
CA VAL A 95 -6.52 -29.28 1.73
C VAL A 95 -5.67 -28.18 2.35
N ALA A 96 -4.43 -28.47 2.68
CA ALA A 96 -3.52 -27.50 3.31
C ALA A 96 -3.46 -26.19 2.51
N LEU A 97 -3.62 -25.08 3.21
CA LEU A 97 -3.53 -23.74 2.62
C LEU A 97 -2.07 -23.33 2.50
N VAL A 98 -1.76 -22.61 1.41
CA VAL A 98 -0.40 -22.13 1.13
C VAL A 98 -0.39 -20.61 1.21
N SER A 99 0.47 -20.08 2.07
CA SER A 99 0.78 -18.65 2.13
C SER A 99 1.91 -18.32 1.16
N PRO A 100 1.93 -17.12 0.51
CA PRO A 100 0.98 -16.02 0.67
C PRO A 100 -0.26 -16.13 -0.25
N ALA A 101 -1.30 -15.38 0.10
CA ALA A 101 -2.48 -15.17 -0.75
C ALA A 101 -2.30 -13.91 -1.62
N TYR A 102 -2.88 -13.94 -2.82
CA TYR A 102 -2.81 -12.82 -3.76
C TYR A 102 -4.08 -11.96 -3.69
N ILE A 103 -3.89 -10.64 -3.59
CA ILE A 103 -4.94 -9.63 -3.75
C ILE A 103 -4.72 -8.94 -5.09
N GLY A 104 -5.72 -8.99 -5.96
CA GLY A 104 -5.67 -8.35 -7.28
C GLY A 104 -5.93 -6.84 -7.24
N GLN A 105 -5.95 -6.23 -8.43
CA GLN A 105 -6.22 -4.79 -8.63
C GLN A 105 -7.61 -4.35 -8.18
N SER A 106 -8.54 -5.27 -8.00
CA SER A 106 -9.87 -4.99 -7.46
C SER A 106 -9.86 -4.66 -5.96
N GLY A 107 -8.72 -4.86 -5.29
CA GLY A 107 -8.60 -4.73 -3.84
C GLY A 107 -9.14 -5.93 -3.07
N TYR A 108 -9.49 -7.00 -3.76
CA TYR A 108 -10.00 -8.25 -3.17
C TYR A 108 -9.09 -9.42 -3.46
N GLY A 109 -8.91 -10.26 -2.45
CA GLY A 109 -8.25 -11.56 -2.55
C GLY A 109 -9.13 -12.64 -1.95
N ILE A 110 -8.93 -13.88 -2.37
CA ILE A 110 -9.72 -15.03 -1.93
C ILE A 110 -8.78 -16.14 -1.49
N ILE A 111 -9.04 -16.69 -0.29
CA ILE A 111 -8.42 -17.93 0.19
C ILE A 111 -9.52 -18.99 0.18
N GLN A 112 -9.41 -19.96 -0.71
CA GLN A 112 -10.36 -21.08 -0.81
C GLN A 112 -9.94 -22.21 0.11
N VAL A 113 -10.87 -22.70 0.91
CA VAL A 113 -10.71 -23.85 1.80
C VAL A 113 -11.51 -25.01 1.23
N GLN A 114 -10.85 -25.92 0.54
CA GLN A 114 -11.48 -27.16 0.09
C GLN A 114 -11.50 -28.16 1.25
N THR A 115 -12.67 -28.41 1.80
CA THR A 115 -12.83 -29.40 2.87
C THR A 115 -12.88 -30.82 2.31
N LEU A 116 -12.28 -31.73 3.07
CA LEU A 116 -12.25 -33.14 2.73
C LEU A 116 -13.42 -33.88 3.38
N ARG A 117 -13.82 -35.02 2.79
CA ARG A 117 -14.74 -35.94 3.42
C ARG A 117 -14.05 -36.51 4.67
N ASP A 118 -14.81 -36.73 5.73
CA ASP A 118 -14.23 -37.19 6.98
C ASP A 118 -13.74 -38.65 6.85
N PRO A 119 -12.42 -38.89 6.84
CA PRO A 119 -11.89 -40.27 6.85
C PRO A 119 -12.10 -40.93 8.23
N ARG A 120 -12.39 -40.10 9.24
CA ARG A 120 -12.64 -40.52 10.62
C ARG A 120 -14.12 -40.76 10.86
N ALA A 121 -14.83 -41.39 9.93
CA ALA A 121 -16.27 -41.63 9.99
C ALA A 121 -16.72 -42.23 11.33
N SER A 122 -16.43 -41.49 12.39
CA SER A 122 -16.85 -41.81 13.73
C SER A 122 -18.22 -41.21 13.96
N SER A 123 -19.02 -41.88 14.77
CA SER A 123 -20.35 -41.51 15.22
C SER A 123 -20.44 -40.11 15.88
N LEU A 124 -19.33 -39.44 16.07
CA LEU A 124 -19.24 -38.11 16.68
C LEU A 124 -19.17 -37.03 15.59
N ARG A 125 -20.33 -36.50 15.24
CA ARG A 125 -20.45 -35.32 14.35
C ARG A 125 -19.91 -34.08 15.08
N ARG A 126 -18.63 -33.78 14.87
CA ARG A 126 -17.97 -32.60 15.44
C ARG A 126 -17.72 -31.54 14.37
N ALA A 127 -17.93 -30.29 14.75
CA ALA A 127 -17.44 -29.17 13.96
C ALA A 127 -15.98 -28.89 14.32
N TYR A 128 -15.19 -28.52 13.31
CA TYR A 128 -13.77 -28.17 13.47
C TYR A 128 -13.57 -26.74 12.96
N SER A 129 -12.75 -25.96 13.64
CA SER A 129 -12.45 -24.60 13.25
C SER A 129 -11.20 -24.52 12.41
N ILE A 130 -11.20 -23.60 11.42
CA ILE A 130 -10.03 -23.10 10.71
C ILE A 130 -9.98 -21.61 11.02
N GLU A 131 -8.88 -21.13 11.54
CA GLU A 131 -8.62 -19.72 11.75
C GLU A 131 -7.45 -19.29 10.87
N VAL A 132 -7.68 -18.28 10.06
CA VAL A 132 -6.65 -17.64 9.22
C VAL A 132 -6.31 -16.30 9.84
N THR A 133 -5.04 -16.08 10.15
CA THR A 133 -4.51 -14.85 10.73
C THR A 133 -3.55 -14.20 9.75
N LEU A 134 -3.79 -12.92 9.43
CA LEU A 134 -2.89 -12.13 8.58
C LEU A 134 -1.60 -11.84 9.32
N GLU A 135 -0.49 -11.93 8.61
CA GLU A 135 0.83 -11.61 9.10
C GLU A 135 1.36 -10.34 8.44
N ALA A 136 2.22 -9.61 9.13
CA ALA A 136 2.88 -8.44 8.59
C ALA A 136 3.77 -8.82 7.41
N GLY A 137 3.85 -7.92 6.43
CA GLY A 137 4.67 -8.10 5.24
C GLY A 137 5.06 -6.76 4.61
N PRO A 138 5.90 -6.78 3.59
CA PRO A 138 6.34 -5.57 2.92
C PRO A 138 5.19 -4.94 2.12
N GLY A 139 5.05 -3.63 2.22
CA GLY A 139 4.15 -2.84 1.38
C GLY A 139 2.68 -2.81 1.82
N TYR A 140 2.33 -3.37 2.97
CA TYR A 140 0.99 -3.29 3.55
C TYR A 140 1.01 -3.31 5.09
N ALA A 141 -0.05 -2.81 5.69
CA ALA A 141 -0.33 -2.95 7.11
C ALA A 141 -1.48 -3.93 7.34
N VAL A 142 -1.45 -4.65 8.44
CA VAL A 142 -2.55 -5.53 8.86
C VAL A 142 -3.59 -4.70 9.61
N GLY A 143 -4.82 -4.75 9.13
CA GLY A 143 -5.96 -4.04 9.70
C GLY A 143 -6.76 -4.90 10.70
N LYS A 144 -7.94 -4.41 11.02
CA LYS A 144 -8.91 -5.14 11.86
C LYS A 144 -10.20 -5.36 11.08
N PRO A 145 -10.70 -6.61 11.06
CA PRO A 145 -10.15 -7.81 11.68
C PRO A 145 -8.89 -8.33 10.99
N SER A 146 -7.92 -8.78 11.80
CA SER A 146 -6.67 -9.40 11.35
C SER A 146 -6.75 -10.92 11.24
N SER A 147 -7.76 -11.53 11.84
CA SER A 147 -8.04 -12.95 11.76
C SER A 147 -9.52 -13.22 11.49
N ALA A 148 -9.81 -14.36 10.91
CA ALA A 148 -11.16 -14.82 10.67
C ALA A 148 -11.25 -16.33 10.89
N THR A 149 -12.37 -16.78 11.45
CA THR A 149 -12.62 -18.18 11.76
C THR A 149 -13.76 -18.72 10.89
N MET A 150 -13.57 -19.92 10.36
CA MET A 150 -14.56 -20.70 9.63
C MET A 150 -14.75 -22.04 10.34
N TRP A 151 -15.99 -22.50 10.44
CA TRP A 151 -16.29 -23.81 11.00
C TRP A 151 -16.63 -24.81 9.90
N ILE A 152 -15.95 -25.96 9.94
CA ILE A 152 -16.29 -27.14 9.14
C ILE A 152 -17.37 -27.90 9.90
N LYS A 153 -18.59 -27.87 9.36
CA LYS A 153 -19.74 -28.60 9.91
C LYS A 153 -19.75 -30.05 9.38
N PRO A 154 -20.33 -30.98 10.15
CA PRO A 154 -20.47 -32.37 9.73
C PRO A 154 -21.30 -32.50 8.44
#